data_6ebef157c129bdea5339285788ac37cb
#
_entry.id   6ebef157c129bdea5339285788ac37cb
#
_cell.length_a   1.000
_cell.length_b   1.000
_cell.length_c   1.000
_cell.angle_alpha   90.00
_cell.angle_beta   90.00
_cell.angle_gamma   90.00
#
_symmetry.space_group_name_H-M   'P 1'
#
loop_
_entity.id
_entity.type
_entity.pdbx_description
1 polymer ?
#
loop_
_entity_poly.entity_id
_entity_poly.type
_entity_poly.pdbx_seq_one_letter_code
_entity_poly.pdbx_strand_id
1 'polypeptide(L)'
;MKKIALASLLSLAAVSAFAQMSPVGLWKTIDDDSGKEKSLIRIKEAGGVFSGTIEKFLDPATKPDVICDKCSDDRKDKPVLGMTVMRGVKQNPDDTAVYDSGQIVDPNNGKSYRVRLKPVDGGKKLEMRGYIGPFYRTQIWLRVE
;
A
#
# COMPACT_ATOMS: atom_id res chain seq x y z
N MET A 1 -17.05 -57.29 12.53
CA MET A 1 -16.15 -57.14 11.38
C MET A 1 -16.65 -56.02 10.49
N LYS A 2 -16.35 -54.82 10.80
CA LYS A 2 -16.60 -53.71 9.87
C LYS A 2 -15.49 -52.68 10.05
N LYS A 3 -14.68 -52.57 9.03
CA LYS A 3 -13.64 -51.56 8.90
C LYS A 3 -14.29 -50.27 8.43
N ILE A 4 -14.22 -49.23 9.22
CA ILE A 4 -14.68 -47.90 8.82
C ILE A 4 -13.43 -47.08 8.50
N ALA A 5 -13.37 -46.63 7.29
CA ALA A 5 -12.33 -45.79 6.70
C ALA A 5 -12.31 -44.40 7.34
N LEU A 6 -11.14 -44.00 7.79
CA LEU A 6 -10.83 -42.59 8.08
C LEU A 6 -10.23 -42.00 6.82
N ALA A 7 -10.99 -41.16 6.17
CA ALA A 7 -10.47 -40.27 5.12
C ALA A 7 -11.29 -38.99 5.14
N SER A 8 -10.66 -37.88 5.45
CA SER A 8 -11.02 -36.53 5.04
C SER A 8 -10.74 -35.50 6.12
N LEU A 9 -9.55 -34.96 6.13
CA LEU A 9 -9.25 -33.67 6.79
C LEU A 9 -7.90 -33.16 6.26
N LEU A 10 -7.88 -32.72 5.00
CA LEU A 10 -6.77 -31.94 4.47
C LEU A 10 -7.25 -31.10 3.29
N SER A 11 -7.86 -29.96 3.54
CA SER A 11 -8.05 -28.96 2.48
C SER A 11 -8.51 -27.58 2.96
N LEU A 12 -7.93 -27.05 4.05
CA LEU A 12 -8.24 -25.67 4.47
C LEU A 12 -7.03 -24.73 4.55
N ALA A 13 -5.84 -25.15 4.15
CA ALA A 13 -4.63 -24.33 4.31
C ALA A 13 -4.26 -23.45 3.09
N ALA A 14 -4.88 -23.67 1.93
CA ALA A 14 -4.44 -23.02 0.69
C ALA A 14 -5.04 -21.63 0.45
N VAL A 15 -6.16 -21.27 1.08
CA VAL A 15 -6.86 -20.01 0.80
C VAL A 15 -6.22 -18.80 1.47
N SER A 16 -5.52 -18.99 2.58
CA SER A 16 -4.89 -17.89 3.33
C SER A 16 -3.64 -17.32 2.67
N ALA A 17 -2.91 -18.11 1.88
CA ALA A 17 -1.65 -17.68 1.26
C ALA A 17 -1.85 -16.64 0.15
N PHE A 18 -2.93 -16.73 -0.62
CA PHE A 18 -3.22 -15.78 -1.70
C PHE A 18 -3.66 -14.42 -1.19
N ALA A 19 -4.41 -14.35 -0.09
CA ALA A 19 -4.84 -13.09 0.52
C ALA A 19 -3.68 -12.26 1.08
N GLN A 20 -2.58 -12.91 1.53
CA GLN A 20 -1.40 -12.25 2.09
C GLN A 20 -0.49 -11.62 1.02
N MET A 21 -0.64 -11.99 -0.24
CA MET A 21 0.15 -11.43 -1.35
C MET A 21 -0.54 -10.24 -2.03
N SER A 22 -1.74 -9.87 -1.58
CA SER A 22 -2.42 -8.66 -2.02
C SER A 22 -1.83 -7.42 -1.34
N PRO A 23 -1.81 -6.24 -2.01
CA PRO A 23 -1.44 -4.99 -1.37
C PRO A 23 -2.52 -4.45 -0.43
N VAL A 24 -3.73 -5.03 -0.42
CA VAL A 24 -4.81 -4.63 0.50
C VAL A 24 -4.38 -4.83 1.95
N GLY A 25 -4.63 -3.83 2.79
CA GLY A 25 -4.32 -3.88 4.21
C GLY A 25 -3.85 -2.54 4.76
N LEU A 26 -3.36 -2.58 5.99
CA LEU A 26 -2.80 -1.42 6.68
C LEU A 26 -1.28 -1.53 6.69
N TRP A 27 -0.63 -0.48 6.21
CA TRP A 27 0.81 -0.44 6.00
C TRP A 27 1.45 0.70 6.77
N LYS A 28 2.56 0.39 7.44
CA LYS A 28 3.44 1.38 8.05
C LYS A 28 4.46 1.85 7.00
N THR A 29 4.45 3.14 6.71
CA THR A 29 5.42 3.72 5.77
C THR A 29 6.71 4.08 6.50
N ILE A 30 7.82 3.78 5.84
CA ILE A 30 9.17 4.05 6.34
C ILE A 30 9.85 4.98 5.35
N ASP A 31 10.38 6.07 5.85
CA ASP A 31 11.18 7.00 5.06
C ASP A 31 12.50 6.34 4.65
N ASP A 32 12.79 6.32 3.37
CA ASP A 32 13.96 5.61 2.84
C ASP A 32 15.30 6.31 3.11
N ASP A 33 15.29 7.61 3.41
CA ASP A 33 16.50 8.33 3.78
C ASP A 33 16.81 8.21 5.27
N SER A 34 15.81 8.41 6.13
CA SER A 34 15.99 8.48 7.58
C SER A 34 15.71 7.17 8.30
N GLY A 35 15.00 6.22 7.67
CA GLY A 35 14.52 5.00 8.29
C GLY A 35 13.41 5.22 9.33
N LYS A 36 12.87 6.43 9.43
CA LYS A 36 11.81 6.75 10.39
C LYS A 36 10.44 6.32 9.93
N GLU A 37 9.63 5.88 10.87
CA GLU A 37 8.21 5.61 10.64
C GLU A 37 7.46 6.92 10.40
N LYS A 38 6.68 7.00 9.33
CA LYS A 38 6.00 8.24 8.93
C LYS A 38 4.49 8.21 9.14
N SER A 39 3.82 7.19 8.64
CA SER A 39 2.36 7.12 8.67
C SER A 39 1.84 5.68 8.56
N LEU A 40 0.56 5.51 8.83
CA LEU A 40 -0.20 4.33 8.45
C LEU A 40 -1.04 4.66 7.22
N ILE A 41 -0.90 3.85 6.18
CA ILE A 41 -1.70 3.94 4.96
C ILE A 41 -2.56 2.69 4.82
N ARG A 42 -3.87 2.89 4.67
CA ARG A 42 -4.84 1.85 4.36
C ARG A 42 -4.96 1.71 2.86
N ILE A 43 -4.63 0.53 2.33
CA ILE A 43 -4.89 0.19 0.93
C ILE A 43 -6.18 -0.62 0.84
N LYS A 44 -7.09 -0.16 -0.01
CA LYS A 44 -8.38 -0.81 -0.31
C LYS A 44 -8.49 -1.07 -1.82
N GLU A 45 -9.30 -2.05 -2.16
CA GLU A 45 -9.61 -2.40 -3.54
C GLU A 45 -11.12 -2.25 -3.77
N ALA A 46 -11.47 -1.68 -4.91
CA ALA A 46 -12.84 -1.57 -5.39
C ALA A 46 -12.86 -1.75 -6.90
N GLY A 47 -13.51 -2.82 -7.39
CA GLY A 47 -13.62 -3.10 -8.81
C GLY A 47 -12.28 -3.26 -9.54
N GLY A 48 -11.29 -3.86 -8.89
CA GLY A 48 -9.95 -4.06 -9.45
C GLY A 48 -9.04 -2.84 -9.37
N VAL A 49 -9.49 -1.74 -8.73
CA VAL A 49 -8.72 -0.51 -8.55
C VAL A 49 -8.34 -0.35 -7.07
N PHE A 50 -7.06 -0.16 -6.83
CA PHE A 50 -6.49 -0.01 -5.49
C PHE A 50 -6.24 1.46 -5.19
N SER A 51 -6.58 1.87 -3.97
CA SER A 51 -6.34 3.22 -3.45
C SER A 51 -5.73 3.17 -2.06
N GLY A 52 -4.98 4.19 -1.69
CA GLY A 52 -4.33 4.29 -0.39
C GLY A 52 -4.67 5.59 0.32
N THR A 53 -5.10 5.49 1.58
CA THR A 53 -5.52 6.61 2.42
C THR A 53 -4.67 6.68 3.67
N ILE A 54 -4.20 7.88 4.03
CA ILE A 54 -3.46 8.11 5.29
C ILE A 54 -4.45 8.04 6.46
N GLU A 55 -4.30 7.04 7.31
CA GLU A 55 -5.13 6.88 8.51
C GLU A 55 -4.53 7.50 9.77
N LYS A 56 -3.20 7.54 9.84
CA LYS A 56 -2.51 8.02 11.05
C LYS A 56 -1.11 8.54 10.70
N PHE A 57 -0.68 9.59 11.38
CA PHE A 57 0.72 10.01 11.42
C PHE A 57 1.44 9.28 12.56
N LEU A 58 2.66 8.81 12.28
CA LEU A 58 3.54 8.18 13.25
C LEU A 58 4.72 9.08 13.61
N ASP A 59 5.08 9.98 12.70
CA ASP A 59 6.12 10.98 12.95
C ASP A 59 5.58 12.06 13.92
N PRO A 60 6.16 12.19 15.13
CA PRO A 60 5.68 13.17 16.11
C PRO A 60 5.90 14.63 15.67
N ALA A 61 6.74 14.87 14.66
CA ALA A 61 6.94 16.19 14.08
C ALA A 61 5.81 16.62 13.15
N THR A 62 4.97 15.68 12.69
CA THR A 62 3.83 15.96 11.82
C THR A 62 2.63 16.41 12.64
N LYS A 63 2.17 17.63 12.41
CA LYS A 63 0.98 18.17 13.09
C LYS A 63 -0.29 17.49 12.57
N PRO A 64 -1.28 17.18 13.43
CA PRO A 64 -2.50 16.49 13.01
C PRO A 64 -3.40 17.31 12.08
N ASP A 65 -3.28 18.62 12.08
CA ASP A 65 -4.05 19.57 11.27
C ASP A 65 -3.34 20.02 9.98
N VAL A 66 -2.23 19.35 9.61
CA VAL A 66 -1.48 19.69 8.38
C VAL A 66 -2.37 19.54 7.14
N ILE A 67 -2.27 20.52 6.25
CA ILE A 67 -2.97 20.52 4.96
C ILE A 67 -1.96 20.35 3.81
N CYS A 68 -2.44 19.91 2.66
CA CYS A 68 -1.60 19.83 1.45
C CYS A 68 -1.60 21.17 0.71
N ASP A 69 -0.83 22.12 1.20
CA ASP A 69 -0.70 23.46 0.60
C ASP A 69 0.05 23.44 -0.74
N LYS A 70 0.82 22.41 -1.01
CA LYS A 70 1.60 22.22 -2.24
C LYS A 70 0.93 21.31 -3.28
N CYS A 71 -0.18 20.66 -2.95
CA CYS A 71 -0.97 19.90 -3.91
C CYS A 71 -1.55 20.83 -5.00
N SER A 72 -1.73 20.31 -6.21
CA SER A 72 -2.23 21.07 -7.36
C SER A 72 -3.58 20.61 -7.90
N ASP A 73 -4.11 19.47 -7.39
CA ASP A 73 -5.39 18.91 -7.82
C ASP A 73 -6.49 19.16 -6.77
N ASP A 74 -7.51 18.30 -6.73
CA ASP A 74 -8.62 18.34 -5.76
C ASP A 74 -8.19 18.25 -4.30
N ARG A 75 -6.93 17.86 -4.04
CA ARG A 75 -6.33 17.75 -2.70
C ARG A 75 -5.68 19.04 -2.22
N LYS A 76 -5.62 20.08 -3.06
CA LYS A 76 -5.07 21.39 -2.71
C LYS A 76 -5.75 21.94 -1.45
N ASP A 77 -4.95 22.30 -0.45
CA ASP A 77 -5.37 22.87 0.84
C ASP A 77 -6.33 21.96 1.66
N LYS A 78 -6.39 20.68 1.32
CA LYS A 78 -7.17 19.69 2.08
C LYS A 78 -6.35 19.08 3.19
N PRO A 79 -7.00 18.59 4.27
CA PRO A 79 -6.31 17.87 5.34
C PRO A 79 -5.55 16.66 4.80
N VAL A 80 -4.32 16.47 5.23
CA VAL A 80 -3.51 15.30 4.86
C VAL A 80 -3.97 14.05 5.61
N LEU A 81 -4.40 14.20 6.85
CA LEU A 81 -5.01 13.09 7.58
C LEU A 81 -6.35 12.71 6.92
N GLY A 82 -6.52 11.45 6.57
CA GLY A 82 -7.68 10.94 5.83
C GLY A 82 -7.62 11.13 4.32
N MET A 83 -6.53 11.69 3.79
CA MET A 83 -6.37 11.92 2.37
C MET A 83 -6.07 10.63 1.61
N THR A 84 -6.75 10.44 0.48
CA THR A 84 -6.38 9.42 -0.50
C THR A 84 -5.18 9.89 -1.30
N VAL A 85 -4.00 9.44 -0.90
CA VAL A 85 -2.73 9.84 -1.53
C VAL A 85 -2.37 8.98 -2.73
N MET A 86 -2.88 7.74 -2.79
CA MET A 86 -2.62 6.80 -3.89
C MET A 86 -3.92 6.46 -4.59
N ARG A 87 -3.93 6.56 -5.93
CA ARG A 87 -5.12 6.38 -6.77
C ARG A 87 -4.79 5.62 -8.04
N GLY A 88 -5.78 4.86 -8.54
CA GLY A 88 -5.75 4.28 -9.88
C GLY A 88 -4.80 3.10 -10.06
N VAL A 89 -4.34 2.48 -8.98
CA VAL A 89 -3.46 1.31 -9.04
C VAL A 89 -4.25 0.07 -9.45
N LYS A 90 -3.67 -0.73 -10.33
CA LYS A 90 -4.27 -1.98 -10.83
C LYS A 90 -3.23 -3.08 -10.83
N GLN A 91 -3.69 -4.33 -10.69
CA GLN A 91 -2.82 -5.48 -10.89
C GLN A 91 -2.31 -5.50 -12.33
N ASN A 92 -1.01 -5.67 -12.50
CA ASN A 92 -0.41 -5.75 -13.83
C ASN A 92 -0.79 -7.10 -14.49
N PRO A 93 -1.37 -7.11 -15.70
CA PRO A 93 -1.79 -8.35 -16.35
C PRO A 93 -0.62 -9.22 -16.82
N ASP A 94 0.55 -8.62 -17.05
CA ASP A 94 1.75 -9.32 -17.52
C ASP A 94 2.61 -9.87 -16.37
N ASP A 95 2.47 -9.27 -15.17
CA ASP A 95 3.12 -9.71 -13.94
C ASP A 95 2.16 -9.52 -12.76
N THR A 96 1.42 -10.56 -12.42
CA THR A 96 0.37 -10.51 -11.39
C THR A 96 0.89 -10.30 -9.96
N ALA A 97 2.21 -10.38 -9.74
CA ALA A 97 2.84 -10.01 -8.47
C ALA A 97 3.02 -8.49 -8.31
N VAL A 98 2.78 -7.72 -9.37
CA VAL A 98 2.98 -6.27 -9.44
C VAL A 98 1.63 -5.55 -9.59
N TYR A 99 1.53 -4.40 -8.94
CA TYR A 99 0.38 -3.49 -8.99
C TYR A 99 0.91 -2.11 -9.38
N ASP A 100 0.42 -1.55 -10.48
CA ASP A 100 0.92 -0.31 -11.06
C ASP A 100 -0.18 0.49 -11.76
N SER A 101 0.17 1.32 -12.74
CA SER A 101 -0.74 2.18 -13.53
C SER A 101 -1.41 3.31 -12.73
N GLY A 102 -1.09 3.45 -11.45
CA GLY A 102 -1.60 4.52 -10.59
C GLY A 102 -0.56 5.56 -10.26
N GLN A 103 -0.96 6.48 -9.40
CA GLN A 103 -0.12 7.56 -8.90
C GLN A 103 -0.24 7.69 -7.38
N ILE A 104 0.84 8.16 -6.77
CA ILE A 104 0.88 8.55 -5.37
C ILE A 104 1.38 10.00 -5.27
N VAL A 105 0.68 10.82 -4.49
CA VAL A 105 1.12 12.18 -4.18
C VAL A 105 1.93 12.17 -2.87
N ASP A 106 3.00 12.95 -2.85
CA ASP A 106 3.68 13.28 -1.61
C ASP A 106 3.16 14.63 -1.10
N PRO A 107 2.41 14.66 0.00
CA PRO A 107 1.87 15.91 0.52
C PRO A 107 2.92 16.93 0.96
N ASN A 108 4.14 16.47 1.26
CA ASN A 108 5.22 17.37 1.70
C ASN A 108 5.74 18.27 0.57
N ASN A 109 5.71 17.80 -0.67
CA ASN A 109 6.17 18.55 -1.83
C ASN A 109 5.10 18.77 -2.90
N GLY A 110 3.92 18.14 -2.76
CA GLY A 110 2.81 18.25 -3.71
C GLY A 110 3.01 17.52 -5.03
N LYS A 111 4.11 16.79 -5.19
CA LYS A 111 4.42 16.08 -6.44
C LYS A 111 3.70 14.74 -6.50
N SER A 112 3.27 14.36 -7.70
CA SER A 112 2.71 13.04 -8.00
C SER A 112 3.75 12.17 -8.70
N TYR A 113 3.81 10.91 -8.26
CA TYR A 113 4.71 9.91 -8.78
C TYR A 113 3.89 8.75 -9.34
N ARG A 114 4.33 8.18 -10.46
CA ARG A 114 3.80 6.88 -10.88
C ARG A 114 4.21 5.83 -9.84
N VAL A 115 3.30 4.97 -9.46
CA VAL A 115 3.53 4.02 -8.38
C VAL A 115 3.60 2.59 -8.90
N ARG A 116 4.50 1.81 -8.30
CA ARG A 116 4.57 0.37 -8.47
C ARG A 116 4.64 -0.27 -7.08
N LEU A 117 3.72 -1.18 -6.82
CA LEU A 117 3.65 -1.93 -5.58
C LEU A 117 3.96 -3.39 -5.86
N LYS A 118 4.75 -4.00 -4.99
CA LYS A 118 4.99 -5.45 -5.00
C LYS A 118 5.00 -5.97 -3.57
N PRO A 119 3.98 -6.76 -3.17
CA PRO A 119 4.03 -7.49 -1.92
C PRO A 119 5.19 -8.49 -1.96
N VAL A 120 5.98 -8.51 -0.90
CA VAL A 120 7.15 -9.37 -0.77
C VAL A 120 7.18 -9.98 0.64
N ASP A 121 8.12 -10.90 0.89
CA ASP A 121 8.29 -11.54 2.18
C ASP A 121 6.98 -12.16 2.70
N GLY A 122 6.33 -12.98 1.87
CA GLY A 122 5.05 -13.62 2.21
C GLY A 122 3.90 -12.64 2.49
N GLY A 123 3.98 -11.42 1.96
CA GLY A 123 3.00 -10.37 2.16
C GLY A 123 3.23 -9.52 3.42
N LYS A 124 4.30 -9.75 4.16
CA LYS A 124 4.64 -8.98 5.36
C LYS A 124 5.20 -7.58 5.03
N LYS A 125 5.74 -7.43 3.85
CA LYS A 125 6.34 -6.19 3.35
C LYS A 125 5.73 -5.81 2.01
N LEU A 126 5.71 -4.50 1.75
CA LEU A 126 5.30 -3.94 0.46
C LEU A 126 6.44 -3.10 -0.07
N GLU A 127 7.01 -3.52 -1.18
CA GLU A 127 7.93 -2.70 -1.95
C GLU A 127 7.12 -1.67 -2.70
N MET A 128 7.27 -0.40 -2.33
CA MET A 128 6.64 0.73 -2.99
C MET A 128 7.71 1.51 -3.75
N ARG A 129 7.52 1.66 -5.05
CA ARG A 129 8.41 2.43 -5.90
C ARG A 129 7.64 3.58 -6.54
N GLY A 130 8.17 4.80 -6.36
CA GLY A 130 7.66 6.01 -6.97
C GLY A 130 8.56 6.46 -8.11
N TYR A 131 8.00 6.73 -9.28
CA TYR A 131 8.74 7.16 -10.48
C TYR A 131 8.41 8.59 -10.85
N ILE A 132 9.45 9.33 -11.21
CA ILE A 132 9.34 10.62 -11.89
C ILE A 132 10.27 10.62 -13.10
N GLY A 133 9.71 10.60 -14.32
CA GLY A 133 10.50 10.37 -15.52
C GLY A 133 11.29 9.07 -15.43
N PRO A 134 12.61 9.07 -15.74
CA PRO A 134 13.47 7.87 -15.63
C PRO A 134 13.93 7.57 -14.21
N PHE A 135 13.69 8.47 -13.25
CA PHE A 135 14.15 8.33 -11.88
C PHE A 135 13.12 7.65 -11.01
N TYR A 136 13.55 6.91 -10.00
CA TYR A 136 12.67 6.29 -9.02
C TYR A 136 13.32 6.20 -7.64
N ARG A 137 12.46 6.10 -6.61
CA ARG A 137 12.85 5.76 -5.23
C ARG A 137 12.02 4.58 -4.77
N THR A 138 12.62 3.73 -3.96
CA THR A 138 11.98 2.55 -3.38
C THR A 138 11.89 2.69 -1.88
N GLN A 139 10.69 2.48 -1.34
CA GLN A 139 10.44 2.34 0.08
C GLN A 139 9.95 0.92 0.38
N ILE A 140 10.28 0.42 1.55
CA ILE A 140 9.73 -0.82 2.07
C ILE A 140 8.75 -0.49 3.18
N TRP A 141 7.48 -0.76 2.94
CA TRP A 141 6.43 -0.59 3.94
C TRP A 141 6.19 -1.90 4.68
N LEU A 142 5.84 -1.81 5.94
CA LEU A 142 5.62 -2.97 6.80
C LEU A 142 4.12 -3.19 7.02
N ARG A 143 3.65 -4.41 6.81
CA ARG A 143 2.25 -4.76 7.05
C ARG A 143 1.94 -4.69 8.54
N VAL A 144 0.85 -3.99 8.87
CA VAL A 144 0.29 -3.92 10.22
C VAL A 144 -0.90 -4.88 10.34
N GLU A 145 -1.74 -4.94 9.29
CA GLU A 145 -2.87 -5.87 9.18
C GLU A 145 -3.31 -6.10 7.72
#